data_33da7490cf3bfce297cf633c431326ba
#
_entry.id   33da7490cf3bfce297cf633c431326ba
#
_cell.length_a   1.000
_cell.length_b   1.000
_cell.length_c   1.000
_cell.angle_alpha   90.00
_cell.angle_beta   90.00
_cell.angle_gamma   90.00
#
_symmetry.space_group_name_H-M   'P 1'
#
loop_
_entity.id
_entity.type
_entity.pdbx_description
1 polymer ?
#
loop_
_entity_poly.entity_id
_entity_poly.type
_entity_poly.pdbx_seq_one_letter_code
_entity_poly.pdbx_strand_id
1 'polypeptide(L)'
;NEIKRIVKRLKMNGIKNNEITILSRYNYEDSVFKGNNFLKDIARVKNITDYSENKQDDYIRFSTIHSFKGLESKIIILCDVDKIDDIDSKTLNYVAISRAKLLLYILCKRNIDL
;
A
#
# COMPACT_ATOMS: atom_id res chain seq x y z
N ASN A 1 6.55 5.28 -12.52
CA ASN A 1 6.16 5.04 -11.12
C ASN A 1 6.24 3.56 -10.79
N GLU A 2 6.97 3.23 -9.74
CA GLU A 2 7.23 1.85 -9.37
C GLU A 2 5.95 1.12 -8.94
N ILE A 3 5.09 1.79 -8.20
CA ILE A 3 3.83 1.19 -7.74
C ILE A 3 2.96 0.83 -8.95
N LYS A 4 2.87 1.73 -9.92
CA LYS A 4 2.08 1.48 -11.12
C LYS A 4 2.62 0.26 -11.88
N ARG A 5 3.93 0.14 -11.97
CA ARG A 5 4.56 -1.00 -12.64
C ARG A 5 4.25 -2.31 -11.93
N ILE A 6 4.34 -2.31 -10.59
CA ILE A 6 4.04 -3.49 -9.79
C ILE A 6 2.58 -3.90 -9.97
N VAL A 7 1.66 -2.94 -9.87
CA VAL A 7 0.23 -3.22 -10.00
C VAL A 7 -0.08 -3.77 -11.39
N LYS A 8 0.48 -3.18 -12.43
CA LYS A 8 0.27 -3.68 -13.79
C LYS A 8 0.73 -5.13 -13.92
N ARG A 9 1.91 -5.45 -13.38
CA ARG A 9 2.45 -6.81 -13.44
C ARG A 9 1.55 -7.78 -12.69
N LEU A 10 1.09 -7.40 -11.50
CA LEU A 10 0.21 -8.26 -10.71
C LEU A 10 -1.09 -8.54 -11.45
N LYS A 11 -1.68 -7.52 -12.04
CA LYS A 11 -2.93 -7.70 -12.78
C LYS A 11 -2.74 -8.56 -14.02
N MET A 12 -1.61 -8.44 -14.69
CA MET A 12 -1.28 -9.29 -15.84
C MET A 12 -1.15 -10.76 -15.43
N ASN A 13 -0.79 -11.01 -14.19
CA ASN A 13 -0.66 -12.36 -13.64
C ASN A 13 -1.94 -12.87 -12.98
N GLY A 14 -3.07 -12.20 -13.21
CA GLY A 14 -4.37 -12.65 -12.71
C GLY A 14 -4.73 -12.22 -11.31
N ILE A 15 -3.94 -11.34 -10.71
CA ILE A 15 -4.25 -10.83 -9.37
C ILE A 15 -5.39 -9.81 -9.47
N LYS A 16 -6.39 -9.97 -8.61
CA LYS A 16 -7.54 -9.07 -8.57
C LYS A 16 -7.23 -7.83 -7.75
N ASN A 17 -7.92 -6.73 -8.08
CA ASN A 17 -7.73 -5.47 -7.34
C ASN A 17 -7.94 -5.64 -5.84
N ASN A 18 -8.98 -6.37 -5.43
CA ASN A 18 -9.30 -6.54 -4.02
C ASN A 18 -8.33 -7.46 -3.27
N GLU A 19 -7.34 -8.01 -3.95
CA GLU A 19 -6.29 -8.80 -3.33
C GLU A 19 -5.06 -7.94 -3.01
N ILE A 20 -5.05 -6.68 -3.42
CA ILE A 20 -3.92 -5.77 -3.28
C ILE A 20 -4.27 -4.67 -2.29
N THR A 21 -3.36 -4.41 -1.36
CA THR A 21 -3.49 -3.28 -0.42
C THR A 21 -2.21 -2.47 -0.45
N ILE A 22 -2.37 -1.16 -0.55
CA ILE A 22 -1.25 -0.22 -0.46
C ILE A 22 -1.29 0.40 0.92
N LEU A 23 -0.20 0.28 1.66
CA LEU A 23 -0.09 0.83 3.01
C LEU A 23 0.94 1.94 3.04
N SER A 24 0.67 2.96 3.85
CA SER A 24 1.59 4.06 4.08
C SER A 24 1.55 4.46 5.54
N ARG A 25 2.63 5.02 6.04
CA ARG A 25 2.64 5.64 7.36
C ARG A 25 1.88 6.97 7.37
N TYR A 26 1.63 7.53 6.20
CA TYR A 26 0.94 8.81 6.04
C TYR A 26 -0.50 8.61 5.59
N ASN A 27 -1.36 9.60 5.89
CA ASN A 27 -2.70 9.64 5.33
C ASN A 27 -2.62 9.72 3.81
N TYR A 28 -3.72 9.38 3.15
CA TYR A 28 -3.78 9.36 1.68
C TYR A 28 -3.30 10.69 1.08
N GLU A 29 -3.70 11.81 1.65
CA GLU A 29 -3.38 13.13 1.14
C GLU A 29 -1.89 13.47 1.24
N ASP A 30 -1.17 12.83 2.15
CA ASP A 30 0.26 13.06 2.39
C ASP A 30 1.14 11.94 1.86
N SER A 31 0.52 10.90 1.32
CA SER A 31 1.21 9.73 0.83
C SER A 31 1.72 9.91 -0.59
N VAL A 32 2.19 8.83 -1.17
CA VAL A 32 2.61 8.79 -2.56
C VAL A 32 1.50 9.23 -3.52
N PHE A 33 0.23 9.20 -3.08
CA PHE A 33 -0.90 9.65 -3.89
C PHE A 33 -1.17 11.15 -3.78
N LYS A 34 -0.35 11.90 -3.07
CA LYS A 34 -0.55 13.33 -2.86
C LYS A 34 -0.75 14.04 -4.20
N GLY A 35 -1.93 14.66 -4.35
CA GLY A 35 -2.24 15.45 -5.53
C GLY A 35 -2.46 14.68 -6.82
N ASN A 36 -2.32 13.35 -6.80
CA ASN A 36 -2.43 12.59 -8.05
C ASN A 36 -2.71 11.12 -7.79
N ASN A 37 -3.86 10.65 -8.25
CA ASN A 37 -4.11 9.21 -8.28
C ASN A 37 -3.56 8.64 -9.58
N PHE A 38 -2.29 8.24 -9.55
CA PHE A 38 -1.60 7.73 -10.74
C PHE A 38 -2.06 6.33 -11.17
N LEU A 39 -2.90 5.67 -10.38
CA LEU A 39 -3.45 4.36 -10.73
C LEU A 39 -4.81 4.42 -11.39
N LYS A 40 -5.40 5.60 -11.53
CA LYS A 40 -6.79 5.73 -12.00
C LYS A 40 -7.05 5.09 -13.35
N ASP A 41 -6.04 4.98 -14.20
CA ASP A 41 -6.20 4.41 -15.55
C ASP A 41 -6.20 2.89 -15.55
N ILE A 42 -5.73 2.26 -14.46
CA ILE A 42 -5.57 0.81 -14.44
C ILE A 42 -6.36 0.14 -13.32
N ALA A 43 -6.74 0.87 -12.28
CA ALA A 43 -7.48 0.28 -11.16
C ALA A 43 -8.13 1.37 -10.32
N ARG A 44 -9.25 1.02 -9.71
CA ARG A 44 -9.85 1.87 -8.69
C ARG A 44 -9.06 1.72 -7.41
N VAL A 45 -8.81 2.83 -6.73
CA VAL A 45 -8.17 2.84 -5.42
C VAL A 45 -9.14 3.47 -4.43
N LYS A 46 -9.36 2.80 -3.30
CA LYS A 46 -10.23 3.33 -2.26
C LYS A 46 -9.46 3.45 -0.96
N ASN A 47 -9.51 4.64 -0.37
CA ASN A 47 -8.94 4.89 0.94
C ASN A 47 -9.89 4.33 2.00
N ILE A 48 -9.47 3.25 2.67
CA ILE A 48 -10.30 2.59 3.67
C ILE A 48 -9.86 2.93 5.10
N THR A 49 -9.01 3.95 5.26
CA THR A 49 -8.43 4.29 6.56
C THR A 49 -9.49 4.45 7.64
N ASP A 50 -10.61 5.09 7.32
CA ASP A 50 -11.67 5.38 8.29
C ASP A 50 -12.98 4.66 7.98
N TYR A 51 -12.96 3.62 7.14
CA TYR A 51 -14.20 2.98 6.67
C TYR A 51 -14.21 1.49 6.88
N SER A 52 -15.43 0.96 7.06
CA SER A 52 -15.67 -0.46 6.95
C SER A 52 -15.45 -0.90 5.52
N GLU A 53 -14.81 -2.03 5.36
CA GLU A 53 -14.47 -2.56 4.06
C GLU A 53 -15.53 -3.51 3.56
N ASN A 54 -15.91 -3.39 2.28
CA ASN A 54 -16.65 -4.43 1.57
C ASN A 54 -15.67 -5.16 0.66
N LYS A 55 -15.31 -6.38 1.05
CA LYS A 55 -14.30 -7.16 0.33
C LYS A 55 -14.75 -7.61 -1.06
N GLN A 56 -16.03 -7.49 -1.37
CA GLN A 56 -16.53 -7.88 -2.68
C GLN A 56 -16.36 -6.78 -3.73
N ASP A 57 -16.10 -5.56 -3.31
CA ASP A 57 -15.89 -4.46 -4.23
C ASP A 57 -14.56 -4.60 -4.96
N ASP A 58 -14.56 -4.21 -6.23
CA ASP A 58 -13.39 -4.34 -7.09
C ASP A 58 -12.54 -3.07 -7.03
N TYR A 59 -11.75 -2.95 -5.98
CA TYR A 59 -10.81 -1.84 -5.84
C TYR A 59 -9.57 -2.28 -5.09
N ILE A 60 -8.47 -1.57 -5.34
CA ILE A 60 -7.26 -1.68 -4.55
C ILE A 60 -7.47 -0.85 -3.29
N ARG A 61 -7.16 -1.43 -2.13
CA ARG A 61 -7.31 -0.73 -0.87
C ARG A 61 -6.09 0.14 -0.59
N PHE A 62 -6.34 1.31 -0.05
CA PHE A 62 -5.30 2.12 0.58
C PHE A 62 -5.64 2.30 2.04
N SER A 63 -4.66 2.17 2.92
CA SER A 63 -4.84 2.43 4.33
C SER A 63 -3.55 2.92 4.95
N THR A 64 -3.67 3.64 6.05
CA THR A 64 -2.51 3.84 6.90
C THR A 64 -2.18 2.53 7.60
N ILE A 65 -0.92 2.37 7.99
CA ILE A 65 -0.48 1.15 8.68
C ILE A 65 -1.27 0.97 9.98
N HIS A 66 -1.48 2.07 10.72
CA HIS A 66 -2.20 2.00 11.99
C HIS A 66 -3.64 1.53 11.81
N SER A 67 -4.32 2.04 10.81
CA SER A 67 -5.72 1.67 10.60
C SER A 67 -5.88 0.25 10.07
N PHE A 68 -4.83 -0.32 9.53
CA PHE A 68 -4.86 -1.68 8.99
C PHE A 68 -4.55 -2.75 10.04
N LYS A 69 -4.37 -2.39 11.29
CA LYS A 69 -4.13 -3.35 12.37
C LYS A 69 -5.27 -4.36 12.45
N GLY A 70 -4.92 -5.63 12.53
CA GLY A 70 -5.90 -6.70 12.60
C GLY A 70 -6.48 -7.14 11.27
N LEU A 71 -6.17 -6.44 10.19
CA LEU A 71 -6.59 -6.82 8.85
C LEU A 71 -5.45 -7.52 8.13
N GLU A 72 -5.80 -8.21 7.05
CA GLU A 72 -4.82 -8.93 6.26
C GLU A 72 -5.08 -8.72 4.77
N SER A 73 -4.06 -8.92 3.96
CA SER A 73 -4.17 -8.86 2.51
C SER A 73 -3.23 -9.88 1.90
N LYS A 74 -3.61 -10.43 0.75
CA LYS A 74 -2.72 -11.36 0.06
C LYS A 74 -1.45 -10.64 -0.38
N ILE A 75 -1.60 -9.45 -0.92
CA ILE A 75 -0.47 -8.69 -1.42
C ILE A 75 -0.49 -7.32 -0.77
N ILE A 76 0.64 -6.93 -0.20
CA ILE A 76 0.80 -5.61 0.38
C ILE A 76 1.92 -4.89 -0.34
N ILE A 77 1.66 -3.64 -0.70
CA ILE A 77 2.65 -2.70 -1.21
C ILE A 77 2.82 -1.65 -0.14
N LEU A 78 3.94 -1.70 0.57
CA LEU A 78 4.27 -0.71 1.59
C LEU A 78 5.07 0.40 0.94
N CYS A 79 4.52 1.60 0.95
CA CYS A 79 5.16 2.76 0.34
C CYS A 79 5.51 3.81 1.39
N ASP A 80 6.22 4.85 0.94
CA ASP A 80 6.62 5.99 1.79
C ASP A 80 7.51 5.57 2.96
N VAL A 81 8.35 4.57 2.75
CA VAL A 81 9.30 4.14 3.77
C VAL A 81 10.50 5.08 3.72
N ASP A 82 10.63 5.93 4.73
CA ASP A 82 11.69 6.93 4.78
C ASP A 82 13.00 6.35 5.28
N LYS A 83 12.94 5.69 6.43
CA LYS A 83 14.12 5.13 7.08
C LYS A 83 13.78 3.79 7.71
N ILE A 84 14.46 2.77 7.27
CA ILE A 84 14.29 1.44 7.85
C ILE A 84 14.90 1.36 9.24
N ASP A 85 15.92 2.18 9.52
CA ASP A 85 16.68 2.14 10.76
C ASP A 85 16.05 2.94 11.91
N ASP A 86 15.04 3.76 11.62
CA ASP A 86 14.34 4.51 12.65
C ASP A 86 13.49 3.53 13.49
N ILE A 87 13.55 3.67 14.82
CA ILE A 87 12.83 2.77 15.73
C ILE A 87 11.34 2.76 15.44
N ASP A 88 10.74 3.95 15.27
CA ASP A 88 9.32 4.06 14.97
C ASP A 88 8.99 3.44 13.61
N SER A 89 9.84 3.71 12.62
CA SER A 89 9.66 3.13 11.29
C SER A 89 9.77 1.61 11.33
N LYS A 90 10.69 1.06 12.12
CA LYS A 90 10.82 -0.38 12.26
C LYS A 90 9.56 -1.00 12.83
N THR A 91 8.99 -0.38 13.85
CA THR A 91 7.76 -0.88 14.47
C THR A 91 6.61 -0.87 13.49
N LEU A 92 6.42 0.24 12.77
CA LEU A 92 5.36 0.35 11.78
C LEU A 92 5.56 -0.64 10.63
N ASN A 93 6.79 -0.77 10.15
CA ASN A 93 7.09 -1.68 9.06
C ASN A 93 6.86 -3.14 9.48
N TYR A 94 7.20 -3.49 10.72
CA TYR A 94 6.96 -4.82 11.23
C TYR A 94 5.46 -5.15 11.23
N VAL A 95 4.63 -4.20 11.67
CA VAL A 95 3.18 -4.39 11.65
C VAL A 95 2.70 -4.63 10.21
N ALA A 96 3.17 -3.82 9.27
CA ALA A 96 2.80 -3.97 7.87
C ALA A 96 3.24 -5.33 7.31
N ILE A 97 4.48 -5.73 7.58
CA ILE A 97 5.03 -7.00 7.10
C ILE A 97 4.18 -8.18 7.56
N SER A 98 3.72 -8.14 8.81
CA SER A 98 2.94 -9.25 9.36
C SER A 98 1.53 -9.37 8.76
N ARG A 99 1.09 -8.42 7.94
CA ARG A 99 -0.25 -8.41 7.36
C ARG A 99 -0.32 -8.98 5.94
N ALA A 100 0.83 -9.23 5.31
CA ALA A 100 0.86 -9.80 3.97
C ALA A 100 0.82 -11.33 4.06
N LYS A 101 -0.14 -11.94 3.37
CA LYS A 101 -0.29 -13.40 3.36
C LYS A 101 0.61 -14.08 2.35
N LEU A 102 0.81 -13.47 1.20
CA LEU A 102 1.56 -14.09 0.10
C LEU A 102 2.77 -13.28 -0.32
N LEU A 103 2.62 -11.98 -0.46
CA LEU A 103 3.65 -11.17 -1.11
C LEU A 103 3.70 -9.78 -0.50
N LEU A 104 4.90 -9.32 -0.27
CA LEU A 104 5.14 -7.99 0.28
C LEU A 104 6.14 -7.25 -0.60
N TYR A 105 5.77 -6.06 -1.04
CA TYR A 105 6.67 -5.12 -1.69
C TYR A 105 6.94 -3.97 -0.73
N ILE A 106 8.20 -3.63 -0.56
CA ILE A 106 8.61 -2.48 0.26
C ILE A 106 9.27 -1.46 -0.65
N LEU A 107 8.67 -0.28 -0.72
CA LEU A 107 9.16 0.79 -1.58
C LEU A 107 9.66 1.92 -0.71
N CYS A 108 10.97 2.09 -0.67
CA CYS A 108 11.59 3.15 0.08
C CYS A 108 11.40 4.47 -0.66
N LYS A 109 11.15 5.52 0.09
CA LYS A 109 11.12 6.85 -0.46
C LYS A 109 12.51 7.15 -0.99
N ARG A 110 12.57 7.58 -2.25
CA ARG A 110 13.86 7.82 -2.86
C ARG A 110 14.55 8.98 -2.18
N ASN A 111 15.72 8.70 -1.65
CA ASN A 111 16.55 9.76 -1.12
C ASN A 111 17.36 10.36 -2.26
N ILE A 112 16.99 11.55 -2.64
CA ILE A 112 17.57 12.21 -3.80
C ILE A 112 19.02 12.57 -3.59
N ASP A 113 19.47 12.62 -2.37
CA ASP A 113 20.81 13.06 -2.02
C ASP A 113 21.87 11.95 -2.07
N LEU A 114 21.48 10.81 -2.47
CA LEU A 114 22.43 9.71 -2.62
C LEU A 114 23.34 9.90 -3.81
#